data_bc9a91a0fb83a78d6ea87fbf52e67bca
#
_entry.id   bc9a91a0fb83a78d6ea87fbf52e67bca
#
_cell.length_a   1.000
_cell.length_b   1.000
_cell.length_c   1.000
_cell.angle_alpha   90.00
_cell.angle_beta   90.00
_cell.angle_gamma   90.00
#
_symmetry.space_group_name_H-M   'P 1'
#
loop_
_entity.id
_entity.type
_entity.pdbx_description
1 polymer ?
#
loop_
_entity_poly.entity_id
_entity_poly.type
_entity_poly.pdbx_seq_one_letter_code
_entity_poly.pdbx_strand_id
1 'polypeptide(L)'
;MDDNRDMKYTPEAEQVAFLDTLVRPLIMSVTRIDTLGGDSLVMRTYNAFGPNNLFLRMFQEKLTQLYMTDNNRKQRELLYFTFSIPGKNDFEVELLDTVVTDKWYFPEVSPGGDTVRLWIKDSTIYKRDTLNLKLSYLRSDSTGMWVNHLDTVRLVYADKEKEKNSRKRKKKEEEKPKIEFLQINVGVEQDHDLNKGIMLEFDRPVTEEVKEHIHLSEKVDTVYQPIDFAFRQDSTQMRRFYLERIWEPEKEYELTIDSAAISDIYGHINEQVEKKFKIRAFETYGKLMVTLKGVKGQVILQLYKPDSKKDEKGQKIFNVLDQKIVDKDSKITFDYLREGKYKLRAILDENGNGEWDTGLYMKGIQPEEIRYLPIEINVKQNFDVEQEFDLNSPYRGGEGKTKEEDKKPGRKDRSGGGPQKAIQTGNENTGQRNIQKGRNTQSARVVD
;
A
#
# COMPACT_ATOMS: atom_id res chain seq x y z
N MET A 1 4.67 -20.33 -8.20
CA MET A 1 4.77 -20.91 -6.82
C MET A 1 3.44 -21.56 -6.53
N ASP A 2 3.45 -22.83 -6.25
CA ASP A 2 2.24 -23.58 -5.90
C ASP A 2 2.06 -23.49 -4.38
N ASP A 3 1.26 -22.53 -3.93
CA ASP A 3 1.10 -22.22 -2.51
C ASP A 3 0.14 -23.21 -1.82
N ASN A 4 -0.80 -23.78 -2.57
CA ASN A 4 -1.78 -24.75 -2.07
C ASN A 4 -1.35 -26.21 -2.24
N ARG A 5 -0.26 -26.47 -2.98
CA ARG A 5 0.35 -27.78 -3.26
C ARG A 5 -0.56 -28.76 -3.99
N ASP A 6 -1.45 -28.24 -4.82
CA ASP A 6 -2.37 -29.08 -5.61
C ASP A 6 -1.80 -29.46 -6.99
N MET A 7 -0.59 -28.97 -7.32
CA MET A 7 0.11 -29.17 -8.60
C MET A 7 -0.65 -28.58 -9.80
N LYS A 8 -1.52 -27.60 -9.57
CA LYS A 8 -2.27 -26.89 -10.61
C LYS A 8 -1.99 -25.41 -10.47
N TYR A 9 -1.80 -24.75 -11.60
CA TYR A 9 -1.64 -23.31 -11.61
C TYR A 9 -3.00 -22.60 -11.47
N THR A 10 -3.14 -21.80 -10.43
CA THR A 10 -4.29 -20.92 -10.18
C THR A 10 -3.88 -19.48 -10.45
N PRO A 11 -4.26 -18.89 -11.62
CA PRO A 11 -3.70 -17.63 -12.12
C PRO A 11 -3.76 -16.48 -11.13
N GLU A 12 -4.85 -16.36 -10.37
CA GLU A 12 -5.14 -15.22 -9.51
C GLU A 12 -4.59 -15.37 -8.08
N ALA A 13 -4.17 -16.59 -7.72
CA ALA A 13 -3.68 -16.91 -6.39
C ALA A 13 -2.17 -17.16 -6.38
N GLU A 14 -1.62 -17.65 -7.49
CA GLU A 14 -0.27 -18.14 -7.57
C GLU A 14 0.62 -17.34 -8.49
N GLN A 15 1.91 -17.30 -8.17
CA GLN A 15 2.90 -16.64 -9.00
C GLN A 15 3.49 -17.64 -10.01
N VAL A 16 3.65 -17.18 -11.23
CA VAL A 16 4.25 -17.92 -12.34
C VAL A 16 5.39 -17.13 -12.97
N ALA A 17 6.34 -17.84 -13.55
CA ALA A 17 7.35 -17.27 -14.42
C ALA A 17 7.67 -18.28 -15.53
N PHE A 18 7.79 -17.82 -16.74
CA PHE A 18 8.10 -18.64 -17.91
C PHE A 18 9.04 -17.92 -18.87
N LEU A 19 9.60 -18.65 -19.82
CA LEU A 19 10.43 -18.12 -20.89
C LEU A 19 9.65 -18.19 -22.21
N ASP A 20 9.79 -17.16 -23.02
CA ASP A 20 9.15 -17.09 -24.34
C ASP A 20 9.82 -18.01 -25.36
N THR A 21 11.02 -18.49 -25.05
CA THR A 21 11.84 -19.28 -25.93
C THR A 21 12.20 -20.63 -25.32
N LEU A 22 12.31 -21.64 -26.17
CA LEU A 22 12.79 -22.95 -25.76
C LEU A 22 14.28 -22.88 -25.42
N VAL A 23 14.63 -23.26 -24.21
CA VAL A 23 16.01 -23.37 -23.74
C VAL A 23 16.52 -24.79 -23.97
N ARG A 24 17.61 -24.93 -24.72
CA ARG A 24 18.31 -26.20 -24.88
C ARG A 24 19.41 -26.29 -23.83
N PRO A 25 19.38 -27.26 -22.91
CA PRO A 25 20.49 -27.49 -22.00
C PRO A 25 21.77 -27.81 -22.76
N LEU A 26 22.88 -27.18 -22.38
CA LEU A 26 24.19 -27.43 -22.92
C LEU A 26 25.09 -27.94 -21.80
N ILE A 27 25.93 -28.95 -22.15
CA ILE A 27 27.00 -29.40 -21.28
C ILE A 27 28.29 -28.99 -21.92
N MET A 28 29.08 -28.19 -21.24
CA MET A 28 30.38 -27.71 -21.70
C MET A 28 31.47 -28.19 -20.74
N SER A 29 32.55 -28.70 -21.27
CA SER A 29 33.76 -28.99 -20.48
C SER A 29 34.55 -27.72 -20.27
N VAL A 30 34.68 -27.26 -19.03
CA VAL A 30 35.44 -26.07 -18.68
C VAL A 30 36.66 -26.49 -17.88
N THR A 31 37.82 -26.06 -18.31
CA THR A 31 39.08 -26.30 -17.58
C THR A 31 39.43 -25.04 -16.79
N ARG A 32 39.60 -25.16 -15.49
CA ARG A 32 40.11 -24.10 -14.61
C ARG A 32 41.46 -24.50 -14.05
N ILE A 33 42.25 -23.49 -13.81
CA ILE A 33 43.52 -23.62 -13.12
C ILE A 33 43.27 -23.34 -11.64
N ASP A 34 43.40 -24.34 -10.81
CA ASP A 34 43.27 -24.23 -9.37
C ASP A 34 44.64 -24.26 -8.70
N THR A 35 44.86 -23.47 -7.67
CA THR A 35 46.05 -23.53 -6.81
C THR A 35 45.80 -24.49 -5.67
N LEU A 36 46.53 -25.58 -5.62
CA LEU A 36 46.59 -26.48 -4.47
C LEU A 36 47.74 -26.04 -3.56
N GLY A 37 47.42 -25.64 -2.35
CA GLY A 37 48.26 -25.29 -1.22
C GLY A 37 49.78 -25.32 -1.48
N GLY A 38 50.39 -24.12 -1.80
CA GLY A 38 51.76 -23.98 -2.30
C GLY A 38 51.74 -23.88 -3.83
N ASP A 39 52.69 -23.27 -4.43
CA ASP A 39 52.81 -22.84 -5.84
C ASP A 39 52.48 -23.84 -6.99
N SER A 40 51.76 -24.91 -6.69
CA SER A 40 51.36 -25.92 -7.68
C SER A 40 50.06 -25.57 -8.38
N LEU A 41 50.11 -25.26 -9.65
CA LEU A 41 48.95 -25.06 -10.52
C LEU A 41 48.44 -26.41 -11.05
N VAL A 42 47.17 -26.74 -10.76
CA VAL A 42 46.53 -27.95 -11.26
C VAL A 42 45.39 -27.57 -12.19
N MET A 43 45.42 -28.12 -13.41
CA MET A 43 44.30 -28.00 -14.32
C MET A 43 43.21 -29.00 -13.96
N ARG A 44 42.00 -28.52 -13.60
CA ARG A 44 40.83 -29.35 -13.36
C ARG A 44 39.77 -29.09 -14.41
N THR A 45 39.34 -30.16 -15.06
CA THR A 45 38.23 -30.10 -16.01
C THR A 45 36.97 -30.59 -15.33
N TYR A 46 35.92 -29.80 -15.42
CA TYR A 46 34.59 -30.14 -14.90
C TYR A 46 33.53 -29.77 -15.92
N ASN A 47 32.39 -30.43 -15.82
CA ASN A 47 31.24 -30.13 -16.67
C ASN A 47 30.53 -28.89 -16.16
N ALA A 48 30.43 -27.86 -16.98
CA ALA A 48 29.58 -26.70 -16.77
C ALA A 48 28.28 -26.90 -17.54
N PHE A 49 27.19 -26.59 -16.89
CA PHE A 49 25.86 -26.66 -17.47
C PHE A 49 25.42 -25.25 -17.90
N GLY A 50 24.88 -25.15 -19.08
CA GLY A 50 24.40 -23.88 -19.61
C GLY A 50 23.06 -24.03 -20.33
N PRO A 51 22.41 -22.91 -20.63
CA PRO A 51 22.74 -21.58 -20.16
C PRO A 51 22.45 -21.37 -18.68
N ASN A 52 23.30 -20.63 -17.99
CA ASN A 52 23.17 -20.35 -16.55
C ASN A 52 22.80 -18.89 -16.24
N ASN A 53 22.47 -18.12 -17.29
CA ASN A 53 22.08 -16.72 -17.22
C ASN A 53 20.59 -16.54 -17.60
N LEU A 54 19.75 -17.51 -17.28
CA LEU A 54 18.31 -17.38 -17.52
C LEU A 54 17.70 -16.39 -16.54
N PHE A 55 16.97 -15.45 -17.08
CA PHE A 55 16.23 -14.47 -16.31
C PHE A 55 14.73 -14.73 -16.44
N LEU A 56 14.08 -14.98 -15.33
CA LEU A 56 12.66 -15.25 -15.25
C LEU A 56 11.95 -14.08 -14.53
N ARG A 57 10.97 -13.51 -15.16
CA ARG A 57 10.09 -12.51 -14.55
C ARG A 57 8.93 -13.23 -13.89
N MET A 58 8.87 -13.13 -12.55
CA MET A 58 7.79 -13.73 -11.79
C MET A 58 6.65 -12.73 -11.66
N PHE A 59 5.45 -13.17 -11.93
CA PHE A 59 4.25 -12.36 -11.82
C PHE A 59 3.07 -13.18 -11.31
N GLN A 60 2.04 -12.49 -10.84
CA GLN A 60 0.73 -13.01 -10.53
C GLN A 60 -0.24 -12.36 -11.51
N GLU A 61 -1.13 -13.13 -12.11
CA GLU A 61 -2.14 -12.56 -13.00
C GLU A 61 -3.12 -11.70 -12.20
N LYS A 62 -3.56 -10.57 -12.79
CA LYS A 62 -4.63 -9.78 -12.20
C LYS A 62 -5.95 -10.56 -12.32
N LEU A 63 -6.76 -10.46 -11.28
CA LEU A 63 -8.14 -10.95 -11.35
C LEU A 63 -8.86 -10.22 -12.49
N THR A 64 -9.44 -10.96 -13.42
CA THR A 64 -10.17 -10.41 -14.57
C THR A 64 -11.67 -10.59 -14.45
N GLN A 65 -12.09 -11.43 -13.52
CA GLN A 65 -13.51 -11.72 -13.31
C GLN A 65 -14.14 -10.70 -12.37
N LEU A 66 -15.16 -10.03 -12.87
CA LEU A 66 -15.97 -9.09 -12.10
C LEU A 66 -17.12 -9.82 -11.42
N TYR A 67 -17.15 -9.81 -10.10
CA TYR A 67 -18.24 -10.31 -9.27
C TYR A 67 -18.29 -9.56 -7.94
N MET A 68 -19.43 -9.58 -7.27
CA MET A 68 -19.57 -9.01 -5.94
C MET A 68 -18.90 -9.94 -4.91
N THR A 69 -17.97 -9.40 -4.12
CA THR A 69 -17.24 -10.14 -3.09
C THR A 69 -17.90 -10.03 -1.72
N ASP A 70 -18.45 -8.87 -1.40
CA ASP A 70 -19.09 -8.60 -0.11
C ASP A 70 -20.21 -7.58 -0.25
N ASN A 71 -21.21 -7.72 0.61
CA ASN A 71 -22.25 -6.72 0.81
C ASN A 71 -22.58 -6.64 2.31
N ASN A 72 -22.66 -5.44 2.83
CA ASN A 72 -22.92 -5.28 4.25
C ASN A 72 -23.61 -3.94 4.60
N ARG A 73 -24.17 -3.88 5.81
CA ARG A 73 -24.80 -2.71 6.39
C ARG A 73 -24.32 -2.56 7.83
N LYS A 74 -23.09 -2.03 7.99
CA LYS A 74 -22.47 -1.82 9.31
C LYS A 74 -23.02 -0.60 10.04
N GLN A 75 -23.57 0.36 9.30
CA GLN A 75 -24.27 1.56 9.79
C GLN A 75 -25.68 1.58 9.21
N ARG A 76 -26.63 2.21 9.91
CA ARG A 76 -28.02 2.26 9.45
C ARG A 76 -28.16 3.01 8.12
N GLU A 77 -27.37 4.05 7.98
CA GLU A 77 -27.41 5.01 6.87
C GLU A 77 -26.57 4.57 5.67
N LEU A 78 -25.73 3.51 5.80
CA LEU A 78 -24.71 3.20 4.83
C LEU A 78 -24.73 1.74 4.40
N LEU A 79 -24.85 1.53 3.09
CA LEU A 79 -24.72 0.24 2.44
C LEU A 79 -23.36 0.14 1.74
N TYR A 80 -22.70 -0.99 1.89
CA TYR A 80 -21.44 -1.32 1.24
C TYR A 80 -21.62 -2.48 0.27
N PHE A 81 -21.05 -2.31 -0.92
CA PHE A 81 -20.93 -3.35 -1.93
C PHE A 81 -19.50 -3.36 -2.46
N THR A 82 -18.83 -4.48 -2.32
CA THR A 82 -17.43 -4.62 -2.74
C THR A 82 -17.36 -5.61 -3.89
N PHE A 83 -16.56 -5.29 -4.90
CA PHE A 83 -16.35 -6.09 -6.10
C PHE A 83 -14.92 -6.61 -6.16
N SER A 84 -14.72 -7.66 -6.91
CA SER A 84 -13.43 -8.33 -7.10
C SER A 84 -12.41 -7.45 -7.83
N ILE A 85 -12.89 -6.62 -8.75
CA ILE A 85 -12.10 -5.67 -9.55
C ILE A 85 -12.90 -4.37 -9.74
N PRO A 86 -12.25 -3.27 -10.13
CA PRO A 86 -12.94 -2.05 -10.55
C PRO A 86 -13.92 -2.34 -11.68
N GLY A 87 -15.17 -2.02 -11.46
CA GLY A 87 -16.24 -2.16 -12.45
C GLY A 87 -16.59 -0.84 -13.12
N LYS A 88 -17.27 -0.90 -14.26
CA LYS A 88 -18.01 0.26 -14.76
C LYS A 88 -19.16 0.52 -13.80
N ASN A 89 -19.41 1.78 -13.46
CA ASN A 89 -20.33 2.20 -12.40
C ASN A 89 -21.83 2.02 -12.72
N ASP A 90 -22.19 1.00 -13.47
CA ASP A 90 -23.59 0.65 -13.77
C ASP A 90 -24.17 -0.17 -12.61
N PHE A 91 -24.10 0.40 -11.39
CA PHE A 91 -24.63 -0.23 -10.19
C PHE A 91 -25.90 0.47 -9.74
N GLU A 92 -27.02 -0.25 -9.77
CA GLU A 92 -28.32 0.24 -9.37
C GLU A 92 -28.93 -0.61 -8.27
N VAL A 93 -29.66 0.06 -7.38
CA VAL A 93 -30.31 -0.59 -6.22
C VAL A 93 -31.75 -0.12 -6.13
N GLU A 94 -32.66 -1.08 -6.10
CA GLU A 94 -34.08 -0.89 -5.88
C GLU A 94 -34.53 -1.53 -4.56
N LEU A 95 -35.46 -0.89 -3.86
CA LEU A 95 -36.14 -1.48 -2.70
C LEU A 95 -37.25 -2.40 -3.16
N LEU A 96 -37.28 -3.63 -2.65
CA LEU A 96 -38.36 -4.57 -2.98
C LEU A 96 -39.64 -4.30 -2.21
N ASP A 97 -39.55 -3.76 -1.01
CA ASP A 97 -40.68 -3.60 -0.11
C ASP A 97 -41.39 -2.24 -0.22
N THR A 98 -40.89 -1.35 -1.07
CA THR A 98 -41.42 0.02 -1.17
C THR A 98 -41.07 0.61 -2.53
N VAL A 99 -42.07 1.16 -3.18
CA VAL A 99 -41.83 1.94 -4.41
C VAL A 99 -41.39 3.34 -4.01
N VAL A 100 -40.18 3.70 -4.41
CA VAL A 100 -39.60 5.02 -4.18
C VAL A 100 -39.45 5.69 -5.55
N THR A 101 -40.02 6.88 -5.71
CA THR A 101 -40.01 7.63 -6.97
C THR A 101 -38.71 8.42 -7.19
N ASP A 102 -38.02 8.79 -6.11
CA ASP A 102 -36.78 9.58 -6.15
C ASP A 102 -35.58 8.74 -5.73
N LYS A 103 -34.39 9.18 -6.14
CA LYS A 103 -33.15 8.57 -5.65
C LYS A 103 -33.08 8.72 -4.12
N TRP A 104 -33.28 7.62 -3.42
CA TRP A 104 -33.30 7.54 -1.97
C TRP A 104 -31.91 7.43 -1.32
N TYR A 105 -30.84 7.39 -2.15
CA TYR A 105 -29.46 7.31 -1.71
C TYR A 105 -28.54 8.20 -2.56
N PHE A 106 -27.38 8.50 -1.99
CA PHE A 106 -26.22 9.06 -2.72
C PHE A 106 -25.19 7.95 -2.98
N PRO A 107 -24.78 7.69 -4.22
CA PRO A 107 -23.69 6.76 -4.50
C PRO A 107 -22.34 7.44 -4.31
N GLU A 108 -21.41 6.72 -3.74
CA GLU A 108 -20.00 7.07 -3.62
C GLU A 108 -19.16 5.86 -4.00
N VAL A 109 -18.27 6.01 -4.99
CA VAL A 109 -17.38 4.95 -5.44
C VAL A 109 -16.00 5.17 -4.82
N SER A 110 -15.36 4.10 -4.36
CA SER A 110 -13.98 4.17 -3.83
C SER A 110 -13.00 4.66 -4.90
N PRO A 111 -11.86 5.27 -4.53
CA PRO A 111 -10.81 5.64 -5.50
C PRO A 111 -10.31 4.45 -6.32
N GLY A 112 -10.32 3.24 -5.75
CA GLY A 112 -9.97 2.00 -6.43
C GLY A 112 -11.05 1.51 -7.40
N GLY A 113 -12.27 2.09 -7.37
CA GLY A 113 -13.38 1.69 -8.24
C GLY A 113 -14.00 0.32 -7.93
N ASP A 114 -13.56 -0.34 -6.87
CA ASP A 114 -13.97 -1.69 -6.47
C ASP A 114 -15.03 -1.72 -5.37
N THR A 115 -15.33 -0.58 -4.76
CA THR A 115 -16.28 -0.48 -3.66
C THR A 115 -17.29 0.62 -3.93
N VAL A 116 -18.57 0.28 -3.86
CA VAL A 116 -19.68 1.21 -3.96
C VAL A 116 -20.32 1.38 -2.59
N ARG A 117 -20.41 2.61 -2.14
CA ARG A 117 -21.10 3.02 -0.91
C ARG A 117 -22.37 3.75 -1.27
N LEU A 118 -23.47 3.40 -0.64
CA LEU A 118 -24.74 4.09 -0.83
C LEU A 118 -25.18 4.71 0.50
N TRP A 119 -25.21 6.04 0.54
CA TRP A 119 -25.66 6.82 1.67
C TRP A 119 -27.16 7.03 1.57
N ILE A 120 -27.94 6.39 2.45
CA ILE A 120 -29.40 6.44 2.45
C ILE A 120 -29.88 7.80 2.96
N LYS A 121 -30.59 8.56 2.12
CA LYS A 121 -31.11 9.90 2.49
C LYS A 121 -32.40 9.82 3.33
N ASP A 122 -33.27 8.88 3.01
CA ASP A 122 -34.59 8.77 3.57
C ASP A 122 -34.60 8.10 4.94
N SER A 123 -35.03 8.85 5.96
CA SER A 123 -35.10 8.37 7.34
C SER A 123 -36.08 7.22 7.53
N THR A 124 -37.10 7.11 6.71
CA THR A 124 -38.07 6.00 6.77
C THR A 124 -37.48 4.70 6.30
N ILE A 125 -36.43 4.77 5.47
CA ILE A 125 -35.68 3.63 4.93
C ILE A 125 -34.54 3.25 5.89
N TYR A 126 -33.66 4.19 6.26
CA TYR A 126 -32.50 3.83 7.09
C TYR A 126 -32.87 3.41 8.51
N LYS A 127 -34.03 3.83 9.04
CA LYS A 127 -34.52 3.38 10.37
C LYS A 127 -34.97 1.92 10.38
N ARG A 128 -35.24 1.29 9.23
CA ARG A 128 -35.59 -0.13 9.15
C ARG A 128 -34.42 -1.00 9.54
N ASP A 129 -34.66 -2.04 10.35
CA ASP A 129 -33.60 -2.98 10.71
C ASP A 129 -33.18 -3.89 9.54
N THR A 130 -34.10 -4.16 8.62
CA THR A 130 -33.87 -5.01 7.45
C THR A 130 -34.25 -4.27 6.18
N LEU A 131 -33.42 -4.40 5.16
CA LEU A 131 -33.70 -3.91 3.81
C LEU A 131 -33.59 -5.08 2.82
N ASN A 132 -34.64 -5.28 2.04
CA ASN A 132 -34.64 -6.23 0.93
C ASN A 132 -34.41 -5.45 -0.37
N LEU A 133 -33.31 -5.75 -1.03
CA LEU A 133 -32.79 -4.97 -2.14
C LEU A 133 -32.71 -5.85 -3.39
N LYS A 134 -33.09 -5.29 -4.53
CA LYS A 134 -32.78 -5.82 -5.84
C LYS A 134 -31.61 -5.01 -6.41
N LEU A 135 -30.56 -5.71 -6.79
CA LEU A 135 -29.33 -5.15 -7.31
C LEU A 135 -29.24 -5.43 -8.79
N SER A 136 -28.81 -4.42 -9.55
CA SER A 136 -28.43 -4.56 -10.98
C SER A 136 -26.98 -4.11 -11.11
N TYR A 137 -26.11 -4.99 -11.59
CA TYR A 137 -24.68 -4.72 -11.74
C TYR A 137 -24.04 -5.61 -12.79
N LEU A 138 -22.88 -5.22 -13.29
CA LEU A 138 -22.11 -6.02 -14.22
C LEU A 138 -21.38 -7.16 -13.48
N ARG A 139 -21.46 -8.36 -14.05
CA ARG A 139 -20.75 -9.54 -13.57
C ARG A 139 -20.16 -10.30 -14.75
N SER A 140 -19.00 -10.91 -14.57
CA SER A 140 -18.42 -11.80 -15.58
C SER A 140 -19.22 -13.11 -15.68
N ASP A 141 -19.55 -13.49 -16.90
CA ASP A 141 -20.12 -14.80 -17.21
C ASP A 141 -19.03 -15.89 -17.31
N SER A 142 -19.40 -17.11 -17.68
CA SER A 142 -18.46 -18.25 -17.84
C SER A 142 -17.41 -18.02 -18.94
N THR A 143 -17.62 -17.06 -19.83
CA THR A 143 -16.67 -16.70 -20.90
C THR A 143 -15.77 -15.52 -20.53
N GLY A 144 -16.00 -14.91 -19.35
CA GLY A 144 -15.29 -13.70 -18.88
C GLY A 144 -15.88 -12.39 -19.43
N MET A 145 -17.00 -12.45 -20.16
CA MET A 145 -17.70 -11.26 -20.66
C MET A 145 -18.52 -10.62 -19.54
N TRP A 146 -18.50 -9.30 -19.46
CA TRP A 146 -19.31 -8.55 -18.50
C TRP A 146 -20.76 -8.46 -18.98
N VAL A 147 -21.64 -9.07 -18.23
CA VAL A 147 -23.09 -9.08 -18.50
C VAL A 147 -23.84 -8.47 -17.32
N ASN A 148 -24.98 -7.87 -17.60
CA ASN A 148 -25.83 -7.34 -16.53
C ASN A 148 -26.41 -8.50 -15.71
N HIS A 149 -26.21 -8.44 -14.40
CA HIS A 149 -26.68 -9.44 -13.44
C HIS A 149 -27.67 -8.81 -12.46
N LEU A 150 -28.76 -9.53 -12.23
CA LEU A 150 -29.78 -9.16 -11.26
C LEU A 150 -29.64 -10.07 -10.05
N ASP A 151 -29.54 -9.48 -8.88
CA ASP A 151 -29.44 -10.20 -7.61
C ASP A 151 -30.40 -9.64 -6.59
N THR A 152 -30.74 -10.45 -5.59
CA THR A 152 -31.60 -10.04 -4.48
C THR A 152 -30.88 -10.28 -3.17
N VAL A 153 -30.66 -9.22 -2.40
CA VAL A 153 -29.96 -9.31 -1.13
C VAL A 153 -30.81 -8.78 0.00
N ARG A 154 -30.66 -9.42 1.15
CA ARG A 154 -31.27 -9.00 2.41
C ARG A 154 -30.18 -8.47 3.33
N LEU A 155 -30.17 -7.17 3.59
CA LEU A 155 -29.23 -6.54 4.49
C LEU A 155 -29.87 -6.24 5.84
N VAL A 156 -29.26 -6.75 6.91
CA VAL A 156 -29.73 -6.57 8.28
C VAL A 156 -28.74 -5.69 9.02
N TYR A 157 -29.23 -4.65 9.67
CA TYR A 157 -28.45 -3.87 10.62
C TYR A 157 -28.43 -4.58 11.96
N ALA A 158 -27.26 -5.05 12.36
CA ALA A 158 -27.03 -5.64 13.68
C ALA A 158 -26.46 -4.58 14.63
N ASP A 159 -27.28 -4.15 15.59
CA ASP A 159 -26.87 -3.20 16.61
C ASP A 159 -25.87 -3.86 17.58
N LYS A 160 -24.58 -3.58 17.42
CA LYS A 160 -23.51 -4.15 18.25
C LYS A 160 -23.63 -3.80 19.74
N GLU A 161 -24.35 -2.73 20.08
CA GLU A 161 -24.58 -2.34 21.48
C GLU A 161 -25.64 -3.24 22.13
N LYS A 162 -26.65 -3.66 21.39
CA LYS A 162 -27.65 -4.63 21.92
C LYS A 162 -27.02 -6.00 22.18
N GLU A 163 -26.08 -6.45 21.38
CA GLU A 163 -25.35 -7.71 21.63
C GLU A 163 -24.42 -7.63 22.86
N LYS A 164 -23.74 -6.52 23.08
CA LYS A 164 -22.90 -6.33 24.27
C LYS A 164 -23.73 -6.20 25.56
N ASN A 165 -24.90 -5.56 25.50
CA ASN A 165 -25.77 -5.37 26.64
C ASN A 165 -26.56 -6.63 27.03
N SER A 166 -26.79 -7.56 26.10
CA SER A 166 -27.37 -8.87 26.43
C SER A 166 -26.41 -9.73 27.27
N ARG A 167 -25.10 -9.51 27.18
CA ARG A 167 -24.06 -10.19 27.97
C ARG A 167 -23.71 -9.49 29.30
N LYS A 168 -24.14 -8.22 29.50
CA LYS A 168 -23.94 -7.44 30.74
C LYS A 168 -25.25 -6.97 31.33
N ARG A 169 -26.06 -7.90 31.83
CA ARG A 169 -27.13 -7.55 32.79
C ARG A 169 -26.49 -7.22 34.13
N LYS A 170 -26.05 -5.96 34.33
CA LYS A 170 -25.97 -5.28 35.65
C LYS A 170 -25.56 -3.83 35.46
N LYS A 171 -26.42 -2.96 35.96
CA LYS A 171 -26.42 -1.50 36.12
C LYS A 171 -27.09 -0.73 34.98
N LYS A 172 -28.38 -0.42 35.24
CA LYS A 172 -29.06 0.74 34.71
C LYS A 172 -28.40 1.99 35.33
N GLU A 173 -27.51 2.59 34.60
CA GLU A 173 -27.32 4.03 34.60
C GLU A 173 -28.04 4.52 33.34
N GLU A 174 -28.90 5.51 33.50
CA GLU A 174 -29.55 6.20 32.39
C GLU A 174 -28.46 6.85 31.55
N GLU A 175 -28.06 6.16 30.47
CA GLU A 175 -27.15 6.73 29.49
C GLU A 175 -27.89 7.88 28.82
N LYS A 176 -27.45 9.10 29.08
CA LYS A 176 -27.84 10.29 28.31
C LYS A 176 -27.58 9.99 26.84
N PRO A 177 -28.50 10.38 25.92
CA PRO A 177 -28.27 10.19 24.50
C PRO A 177 -26.93 10.83 24.13
N LYS A 178 -25.98 10.04 23.63
CA LYS A 178 -24.70 10.56 23.09
C LYS A 178 -25.04 11.37 21.86
N ILE A 179 -24.73 12.65 21.91
CA ILE A 179 -24.80 13.51 20.73
C ILE A 179 -23.69 13.01 19.78
N GLU A 180 -24.06 12.53 18.61
CA GLU A 180 -23.12 12.18 17.55
C GLU A 180 -22.80 13.43 16.75
N PHE A 181 -21.52 13.79 16.71
CA PHE A 181 -21.03 14.90 15.92
C PHE A 181 -20.52 14.42 14.57
N LEU A 182 -20.65 15.28 13.55
CA LEU A 182 -19.99 15.12 12.27
C LEU A 182 -18.46 15.22 12.47
N GLN A 183 -17.73 14.17 12.14
CA GLN A 183 -16.29 14.12 12.31
C GLN A 183 -15.60 14.68 11.06
N ILE A 184 -14.62 15.55 11.29
CA ILE A 184 -13.81 16.15 10.24
C ILE A 184 -12.35 15.74 10.44
N ASN A 185 -11.81 14.98 9.50
CA ASN A 185 -10.39 14.66 9.47
C ASN A 185 -9.64 15.71 8.64
N VAL A 186 -8.75 16.44 9.27
CA VAL A 186 -7.93 17.48 8.65
C VAL A 186 -6.54 16.94 8.39
N GLY A 187 -6.19 16.76 7.13
CA GLY A 187 -4.92 16.21 6.68
C GLY A 187 -3.78 17.24 6.71
N VAL A 188 -3.51 17.81 7.88
CA VAL A 188 -2.42 18.77 8.10
C VAL A 188 -1.45 18.22 9.16
N GLU A 189 -0.15 18.33 8.88
CA GLU A 189 0.91 18.03 9.85
C GLU A 189 1.29 19.32 10.60
N GLN A 190 1.87 19.21 11.80
CA GLN A 190 2.36 20.38 12.55
C GLN A 190 3.41 21.16 11.75
N ASP A 191 4.32 20.44 11.09
CA ASP A 191 5.24 20.99 10.09
C ASP A 191 4.75 20.52 8.71
N HIS A 192 3.92 21.33 8.07
CA HIS A 192 3.28 21.00 6.81
C HIS A 192 4.19 21.23 5.60
N ASP A 193 4.05 20.39 4.58
CA ASP A 193 4.88 20.50 3.37
C ASP A 193 4.46 21.67 2.49
N LEU A 194 5.45 22.39 1.97
CA LEU A 194 5.28 23.59 1.15
C LEU A 194 4.46 23.34 -0.13
N ASN A 195 4.54 22.13 -0.69
CA ASN A 195 3.93 21.75 -1.96
C ASN A 195 2.62 20.96 -1.82
N LYS A 196 2.09 20.83 -0.60
CA LYS A 196 0.86 20.07 -0.36
C LYS A 196 -0.29 20.99 0.05
N GLY A 197 -1.46 20.76 -0.53
CA GLY A 197 -2.72 21.29 -0.01
C GLY A 197 -3.18 20.57 1.25
N ILE A 198 -4.17 21.11 1.91
CA ILE A 198 -4.82 20.48 3.08
C ILE A 198 -6.05 19.73 2.60
N MET A 199 -6.10 18.45 2.92
CA MET A 199 -7.27 17.61 2.66
C MET A 199 -8.19 17.62 3.87
N LEU A 200 -9.47 17.84 3.63
CA LEU A 200 -10.54 17.72 4.60
C LEU A 200 -11.41 16.53 4.22
N GLU A 201 -11.58 15.58 5.11
CA GLU A 201 -12.43 14.41 4.88
C GLU A 201 -13.47 14.31 5.97
N PHE A 202 -14.74 14.35 5.57
CA PHE A 202 -15.88 14.18 6.45
C PHE A 202 -16.24 12.70 6.57
N ASP A 203 -16.68 12.27 7.74
CA ASP A 203 -17.13 10.89 7.94
C ASP A 203 -18.48 10.59 7.26
N ARG A 204 -19.26 11.65 6.97
CA ARG A 204 -20.58 11.59 6.30
C ARG A 204 -20.70 12.64 5.20
N PRO A 205 -21.58 12.46 4.20
CA PRO A 205 -21.82 13.49 3.18
C PRO A 205 -22.40 14.77 3.82
N VAL A 206 -21.90 15.91 3.39
CA VAL A 206 -22.33 17.23 3.85
C VAL A 206 -23.30 17.88 2.87
N THR A 207 -24.16 18.75 3.36
CA THR A 207 -25.31 19.26 2.58
C THR A 207 -25.05 20.56 1.87
N GLU A 208 -24.05 21.38 2.28
CA GLU A 208 -23.98 22.79 1.88
C GLU A 208 -22.57 23.28 1.58
N GLU A 209 -22.46 24.56 1.24
CA GLU A 209 -21.22 25.26 0.88
C GLU A 209 -20.24 25.31 2.06
N VAL A 210 -19.47 24.25 2.18
CA VAL A 210 -18.50 24.02 3.26
C VAL A 210 -17.47 25.16 3.35
N LYS A 211 -17.14 25.82 2.22
CA LYS A 211 -16.10 26.84 2.15
C LYS A 211 -16.35 28.03 3.07
N GLU A 212 -17.61 28.47 3.19
CA GLU A 212 -17.96 29.69 3.96
C GLU A 212 -17.67 29.56 5.47
N HIS A 213 -17.60 28.32 5.97
CA HIS A 213 -17.39 28.01 7.37
C HIS A 213 -15.96 27.61 7.72
N ILE A 214 -15.06 27.69 6.72
CA ILE A 214 -13.65 27.38 6.89
C ILE A 214 -12.87 28.69 6.81
N HIS A 215 -12.12 28.97 7.85
CA HIS A 215 -11.29 30.15 7.96
C HIS A 215 -9.82 29.77 8.02
N LEU A 216 -9.03 30.36 7.14
CA LEU A 216 -7.59 30.22 7.15
C LEU A 216 -6.97 31.57 7.48
N SER A 217 -6.08 31.57 8.45
CA SER A 217 -5.38 32.79 8.88
C SER A 217 -3.87 32.57 8.89
N GLU A 218 -3.13 33.60 8.54
CA GLU A 218 -1.68 33.65 8.64
C GLU A 218 -1.28 34.48 9.86
N LYS A 219 -0.29 34.02 10.59
CA LYS A 219 0.26 34.73 11.73
C LYS A 219 1.23 35.80 11.27
N VAL A 220 0.85 37.05 11.48
CA VAL A 220 1.68 38.22 11.25
C VAL A 220 2.03 38.82 12.61
N ASP A 221 3.31 38.79 12.97
CA ASP A 221 3.83 39.08 14.31
C ASP A 221 3.16 38.23 15.42
N THR A 222 2.15 38.78 16.08
CA THR A 222 1.42 38.12 17.18
C THR A 222 -0.04 37.86 16.89
N VAL A 223 -0.55 38.33 15.74
CA VAL A 223 -1.96 38.32 15.39
C VAL A 223 -2.19 37.46 14.15
N TYR A 224 -3.25 36.63 14.18
CA TYR A 224 -3.70 35.89 13.03
C TYR A 224 -4.58 36.75 12.15
N GLN A 225 -4.22 36.87 10.87
CA GLN A 225 -4.95 37.66 9.87
C GLN A 225 -5.56 36.71 8.85
N PRO A 226 -6.86 36.90 8.51
CA PRO A 226 -7.53 36.02 7.54
C PRO A 226 -6.91 36.17 6.15
N ILE A 227 -6.82 35.07 5.45
CA ILE A 227 -6.25 34.98 4.11
C ILE A 227 -7.12 34.10 3.20
N ASP A 228 -7.09 34.40 1.91
CA ASP A 228 -7.83 33.63 0.90
C ASP A 228 -7.15 32.33 0.52
N PHE A 229 -7.98 31.38 0.10
CA PHE A 229 -7.55 30.06 -0.39
C PHE A 229 -8.49 29.53 -1.48
N ALA A 230 -7.97 28.68 -2.34
CA ALA A 230 -8.79 27.90 -3.27
C ALA A 230 -9.36 26.68 -2.55
N PHE A 231 -10.61 26.37 -2.83
CA PHE A 231 -11.31 25.26 -2.22
C PHE A 231 -12.08 24.47 -3.28
N ARG A 232 -11.87 23.17 -3.32
CA ARG A 232 -12.56 22.29 -4.27
C ARG A 232 -12.97 20.97 -3.64
N GLN A 233 -14.10 20.45 -4.07
CA GLN A 233 -14.51 19.09 -3.74
C GLN A 233 -13.79 18.09 -4.65
N ASP A 234 -13.50 16.91 -4.15
CA ASP A 234 -13.01 15.79 -4.94
C ASP A 234 -14.10 15.34 -5.93
N SER A 235 -13.72 15.09 -7.18
CA SER A 235 -14.68 14.70 -8.23
C SER A 235 -15.24 13.29 -8.03
N THR A 236 -14.52 12.42 -7.30
CA THR A 236 -14.89 11.02 -7.07
C THR A 236 -15.36 10.75 -5.65
N GLN A 237 -14.91 11.56 -4.68
CA GLN A 237 -15.16 11.38 -3.25
C GLN A 237 -15.94 12.55 -2.69
N MET A 238 -17.27 12.44 -2.65
CA MET A 238 -18.15 13.55 -2.24
C MET A 238 -17.90 14.09 -0.82
N ARG A 239 -17.23 13.31 0.03
CA ARG A 239 -16.91 13.69 1.42
C ARG A 239 -15.52 14.31 1.57
N ARG A 240 -14.78 14.46 0.47
CA ARG A 240 -13.41 14.93 0.47
C ARG A 240 -13.29 16.26 -0.22
N PHE A 241 -12.59 17.18 0.42
CA PHE A 241 -12.34 18.52 -0.07
C PHE A 241 -10.85 18.85 0.05
N TYR A 242 -10.38 19.71 -0.82
CA TYR A 242 -9.00 20.19 -0.84
C TYR A 242 -8.98 21.70 -0.70
N LEU A 243 -8.20 22.16 0.27
CA LEU A 243 -7.81 23.55 0.42
C LEU A 243 -6.43 23.69 -0.20
N GLU A 244 -6.33 24.53 -1.21
CA GLU A 244 -5.12 24.73 -1.99
C GLU A 244 -4.68 26.19 -1.88
N ARG A 245 -3.39 26.39 -1.62
CA ARG A 245 -2.75 27.68 -1.55
C ARG A 245 -1.28 27.52 -1.89
N ILE A 246 -0.67 28.59 -2.41
CA ILE A 246 0.79 28.72 -2.48
C ILE A 246 1.25 29.17 -1.10
N TRP A 247 1.87 28.25 -0.37
CA TRP A 247 2.34 28.49 0.99
C TRP A 247 3.63 29.31 0.99
N GLU A 248 3.77 30.19 1.97
CA GLU A 248 5.04 30.88 2.24
C GLU A 248 5.88 30.04 3.24
N PRO A 249 7.17 29.82 2.94
CA PRO A 249 8.05 29.05 3.85
C PRO A 249 8.12 29.71 5.24
N GLU A 250 8.26 28.87 6.27
CA GLU A 250 8.44 29.25 7.68
C GLU A 250 7.28 30.02 8.33
N LYS A 251 6.24 30.35 7.59
CA LYS A 251 5.04 31.00 8.13
C LYS A 251 4.21 30.03 8.97
N GLU A 252 3.55 30.60 9.97
CA GLU A 252 2.59 29.90 10.82
C GLU A 252 1.17 30.24 10.37
N TYR A 253 0.33 29.22 10.31
CA TYR A 253 -1.06 29.33 9.88
C TYR A 253 -1.98 28.68 10.91
N GLU A 254 -3.23 29.14 10.89
CA GLU A 254 -4.31 28.57 11.69
C GLU A 254 -5.51 28.30 10.77
N LEU A 255 -5.96 27.05 10.79
CA LEU A 255 -7.20 26.64 10.14
C LEU A 255 -8.26 26.44 11.21
N THR A 256 -9.37 27.14 11.09
CA THR A 256 -10.50 27.03 11.99
C THR A 256 -11.79 26.68 11.24
N ILE A 257 -12.61 25.84 11.85
CA ILE A 257 -13.97 25.55 11.41
C ILE A 257 -14.86 25.77 12.61
N ASP A 258 -15.85 26.64 12.47
CA ASP A 258 -16.73 27.00 13.57
C ASP A 258 -17.60 25.81 14.03
N SER A 259 -17.93 25.78 15.31
CA SER A 259 -18.82 24.77 15.87
C SER A 259 -20.23 24.93 15.30
N ALA A 260 -20.89 23.82 14.99
CA ALA A 260 -22.24 23.74 14.45
C ALA A 260 -22.42 24.50 13.11
N ALA A 261 -21.34 24.76 12.40
CA ALA A 261 -21.35 25.51 11.14
C ALA A 261 -21.61 24.63 9.91
N ILE A 262 -21.22 23.36 9.99
CA ILE A 262 -21.39 22.37 8.93
C ILE A 262 -22.29 21.24 9.43
N SER A 263 -23.28 20.87 8.63
CA SER A 263 -24.15 19.73 8.93
C SER A 263 -24.05 18.66 7.85
N ASP A 264 -24.19 17.40 8.27
CA ASP A 264 -24.36 16.29 7.35
C ASP A 264 -25.80 16.17 6.84
N ILE A 265 -26.03 15.27 5.90
CA ILE A 265 -27.36 15.00 5.34
C ILE A 265 -28.35 14.44 6.37
N TYR A 266 -27.93 14.10 7.57
CA TYR A 266 -28.74 13.54 8.66
C TYR A 266 -28.99 14.55 9.78
N GLY A 267 -28.40 15.74 9.70
CA GLY A 267 -28.54 16.81 10.68
C GLY A 267 -27.55 16.75 11.84
N HIS A 268 -26.50 15.92 11.76
CA HIS A 268 -25.40 15.98 12.72
C HIS A 268 -24.50 17.18 12.39
N ILE A 269 -24.16 17.93 13.41
CA ILE A 269 -23.32 19.14 13.31
C ILE A 269 -21.89 18.82 13.73
N ASN A 270 -20.94 19.61 13.25
CA ASN A 270 -19.54 19.48 13.62
C ASN A 270 -19.22 20.13 14.98
N GLU A 271 -18.20 19.61 15.66
CA GLU A 271 -17.52 20.34 16.72
C GLU A 271 -16.57 21.39 16.11
N GLN A 272 -16.15 22.35 16.94
CA GLN A 272 -15.11 23.29 16.52
C GLN A 272 -13.82 22.57 16.19
N VAL A 273 -13.22 22.93 15.06
CA VAL A 273 -11.91 22.45 14.65
C VAL A 273 -10.92 23.61 14.64
N GLU A 274 -9.80 23.47 15.33
CA GLU A 274 -8.71 24.42 15.33
C GLU A 274 -7.41 23.65 15.07
N LYS A 275 -6.67 24.02 14.02
CA LYS A 275 -5.40 23.42 13.63
C LYS A 275 -4.38 24.50 13.36
N LYS A 276 -3.36 24.58 14.23
CA LYS A 276 -2.19 25.45 14.03
C LYS A 276 -1.07 24.61 13.40
N PHE A 277 -0.45 25.15 12.39
CA PHE A 277 0.65 24.48 11.70
C PHE A 277 1.65 25.50 11.15
N LYS A 278 2.86 25.02 10.95
CA LYS A 278 3.94 25.80 10.36
C LYS A 278 4.32 25.20 9.01
N ILE A 279 4.60 26.04 8.04
CA ILE A 279 5.13 25.58 6.75
C ILE A 279 6.64 25.37 6.90
N ARG A 280 7.12 24.25 6.40
CA ARG A 280 8.55 23.92 6.40
C ARG A 280 9.35 24.96 5.62
N ALA A 281 10.55 25.26 6.11
CA ALA A 281 11.51 26.06 5.38
C ALA A 281 11.91 25.38 4.08
N PHE A 282 12.19 26.15 3.04
CA PHE A 282 12.61 25.62 1.74
C PHE A 282 13.89 24.78 1.86
N GLU A 283 14.80 25.19 2.72
CA GLU A 283 16.08 24.53 2.98
C GLU A 283 15.94 23.14 3.63
N THR A 284 14.76 22.80 4.15
CA THR A 284 14.51 21.46 4.71
C THR A 284 14.31 20.39 3.64
N TYR A 285 14.15 20.80 2.39
CA TYR A 285 14.00 19.88 1.27
C TYR A 285 15.29 19.69 0.51
N GLY A 286 15.42 18.52 -0.07
CA GLY A 286 16.41 18.23 -1.10
C GLY A 286 15.73 18.04 -2.45
N LYS A 287 16.54 17.94 -3.48
CA LYS A 287 16.13 17.78 -4.86
C LYS A 287 16.86 16.59 -5.47
N LEU A 288 16.16 15.79 -6.26
CA LEU A 288 16.76 14.70 -7.01
C LEU A 288 16.58 14.94 -8.50
N MET A 289 17.68 15.03 -9.23
CA MET A 289 17.71 15.14 -10.68
C MET A 289 18.17 13.81 -11.26
N VAL A 290 17.31 13.18 -12.07
CA VAL A 290 17.56 11.88 -12.69
C VAL A 290 17.78 12.08 -14.18
N THR A 291 18.97 11.70 -14.66
CA THR A 291 19.24 11.62 -16.10
C THR A 291 18.90 10.21 -16.57
N LEU A 292 17.72 10.07 -17.19
CA LEU A 292 17.25 8.80 -17.72
C LEU A 292 17.77 8.63 -19.15
N LYS A 293 18.38 7.46 -19.41
CA LYS A 293 18.96 7.10 -20.72
C LYS A 293 18.43 5.75 -21.21
N GLY A 294 18.41 5.59 -22.53
CA GLY A 294 18.01 4.33 -23.16
C GLY A 294 16.50 4.10 -23.23
N VAL A 295 15.73 5.16 -23.24
CA VAL A 295 14.27 5.12 -23.36
C VAL A 295 13.89 4.72 -24.80
N LYS A 296 13.06 3.68 -24.94
CA LYS A 296 12.62 3.13 -26.25
C LYS A 296 11.10 3.05 -26.37
N GLY A 297 10.39 3.96 -25.79
CA GLY A 297 8.94 3.98 -25.71
C GLY A 297 8.52 4.67 -24.45
N GLN A 298 7.27 4.48 -24.04
CA GLN A 298 6.79 5.06 -22.79
C GLN A 298 7.41 4.37 -21.59
N VAL A 299 7.88 5.17 -20.64
CA VAL A 299 8.49 4.70 -19.40
C VAL A 299 7.85 5.44 -18.23
N ILE A 300 7.42 4.69 -17.22
CA ILE A 300 6.94 5.22 -15.96
C ILE A 300 8.08 5.18 -14.95
N LEU A 301 8.70 6.33 -14.68
CA LEU A 301 9.72 6.46 -13.66
C LEU A 301 9.09 6.72 -12.30
N GLN A 302 9.30 5.83 -11.36
CA GLN A 302 8.74 5.93 -10.01
C GLN A 302 9.82 6.12 -8.96
N LEU A 303 9.60 7.13 -8.10
CA LEU A 303 10.37 7.38 -6.89
C LEU A 303 9.63 6.78 -5.70
N TYR A 304 10.29 5.96 -4.90
CA TYR A 304 9.66 5.29 -3.76
C TYR A 304 10.59 5.19 -2.55
N LYS A 305 10.00 5.00 -1.36
CA LYS A 305 10.78 4.74 -0.14
C LYS A 305 11.14 3.26 -0.01
N PRO A 306 12.36 2.94 0.49
CA PRO A 306 12.79 1.56 0.68
C PRO A 306 11.94 0.79 1.70
N ASP A 307 11.23 1.50 2.59
CA ASP A 307 10.36 0.92 3.62
C ASP A 307 9.12 0.31 2.99
N SER A 308 9.23 -0.93 2.59
CA SER A 308 8.12 -1.66 2.01
C SER A 308 7.30 -2.33 3.09
N LYS A 309 6.04 -1.96 3.19
CA LYS A 309 5.04 -2.79 3.85
C LYS A 309 4.80 -4.02 2.98
N LYS A 310 4.51 -5.13 3.61
CA LYS A 310 4.02 -6.32 2.91
C LYS A 310 2.50 -6.35 3.03
N ASP A 311 1.84 -6.76 1.97
CA ASP A 311 0.41 -7.04 2.01
C ASP A 311 0.12 -8.32 2.83
N GLU A 312 -1.15 -8.66 2.98
CA GLU A 312 -1.59 -9.87 3.70
C GLU A 312 -1.05 -11.17 3.06
N LYS A 313 -0.71 -11.13 1.78
CA LYS A 313 -0.10 -12.23 1.03
C LYS A 313 1.43 -12.24 1.09
N GLY A 314 2.04 -11.29 1.82
CA GLY A 314 3.49 -11.15 1.94
C GLY A 314 4.17 -10.49 0.74
N GLN A 315 3.40 -9.94 -0.21
CA GLN A 315 3.91 -9.20 -1.34
C GLN A 315 4.34 -7.78 -0.91
N LYS A 316 5.39 -7.28 -1.54
CA LYS A 316 5.94 -5.97 -1.22
C LYS A 316 5.06 -4.86 -1.80
N ILE A 317 4.49 -4.03 -0.93
CA ILE A 317 3.79 -2.82 -1.34
C ILE A 317 4.81 -1.69 -1.44
N PHE A 318 4.99 -1.15 -2.64
CA PHE A 318 5.86 -0.01 -2.87
C PHE A 318 5.18 1.29 -2.45
N ASN A 319 5.80 2.02 -1.54
CA ASN A 319 5.34 3.37 -1.18
C ASN A 319 5.85 4.37 -2.23
N VAL A 320 5.15 4.44 -3.35
CA VAL A 320 5.45 5.39 -4.44
C VAL A 320 5.09 6.79 -3.97
N LEU A 321 6.07 7.69 -4.01
CA LEU A 321 5.92 9.08 -3.59
C LEU A 321 5.59 10.00 -4.76
N ASP A 322 6.21 9.74 -5.90
CA ASP A 322 6.00 10.51 -7.13
C ASP A 322 6.30 9.63 -8.34
N GLN A 323 5.66 9.91 -9.45
CA GLN A 323 5.91 9.24 -10.72
C GLN A 323 5.88 10.23 -11.89
N LYS A 324 6.71 9.96 -12.87
CA LYS A 324 6.79 10.75 -14.11
C LYS A 324 6.73 9.80 -15.30
N ILE A 325 5.94 10.17 -16.29
CA ILE A 325 5.83 9.43 -17.54
C ILE A 325 6.70 10.15 -18.58
N VAL A 326 7.56 9.42 -19.24
CA VAL A 326 8.51 9.94 -20.24
C VAL A 326 8.57 9.02 -21.45
N ASP A 327 8.80 9.59 -22.63
CA ASP A 327 8.85 8.89 -23.93
C ASP A 327 10.22 8.93 -24.61
N LYS A 328 11.17 9.65 -24.02
CA LYS A 328 12.53 9.84 -24.53
C LYS A 328 13.52 10.07 -23.42
N ASP A 329 14.81 9.94 -23.74
CA ASP A 329 15.90 10.30 -22.84
C ASP A 329 15.74 11.74 -22.37
N SER A 330 15.73 11.94 -21.05
CA SER A 330 15.45 13.23 -20.44
C SER A 330 16.05 13.38 -19.06
N LYS A 331 16.19 14.63 -18.62
CA LYS A 331 16.54 14.96 -17.24
C LYS A 331 15.23 15.25 -16.48
N ILE A 332 14.95 14.43 -15.49
CA ILE A 332 13.71 14.45 -14.69
C ILE A 332 14.05 14.95 -13.30
N THR A 333 13.22 15.82 -12.76
CA THR A 333 13.43 16.38 -11.43
C THR A 333 12.31 15.99 -10.48
N PHE A 334 12.70 15.58 -9.28
CA PHE A 334 11.83 15.40 -8.14
C PHE A 334 12.21 16.45 -7.09
N ASP A 335 11.31 17.41 -6.89
CA ASP A 335 11.49 18.54 -5.96
C ASP A 335 10.80 18.24 -4.61
N TYR A 336 11.10 19.04 -3.61
CA TYR A 336 10.50 19.00 -2.27
C TYR A 336 10.63 17.64 -1.57
N LEU A 337 11.75 16.96 -1.76
CA LEU A 337 12.02 15.71 -1.10
C LEU A 337 12.51 15.96 0.33
N ARG A 338 11.83 15.35 1.30
CA ARG A 338 12.32 15.35 2.69
C ARG A 338 13.62 14.55 2.78
N GLU A 339 14.50 14.90 3.71
CA GLU A 339 15.70 14.12 3.98
C GLU A 339 15.38 12.63 4.19
N GLY A 340 16.14 11.77 3.52
CA GLY A 340 15.92 10.34 3.63
C GLY A 340 16.47 9.53 2.48
N LYS A 341 16.19 8.23 2.55
CA LYS A 341 16.61 7.24 1.56
C LYS A 341 15.49 6.98 0.56
N TYR A 342 15.86 6.95 -0.71
CA TYR A 342 14.95 6.79 -1.83
C TYR A 342 15.48 5.76 -2.79
N LYS A 343 14.58 5.16 -3.55
CA LYS A 343 14.88 4.23 -4.63
C LYS A 343 14.11 4.61 -5.89
N LEU A 344 14.65 4.23 -7.02
CA LEU A 344 14.05 4.44 -8.33
C LEU A 344 13.79 3.11 -9.01
N ARG A 345 12.65 3.04 -9.70
CA ARG A 345 12.35 1.99 -10.66
C ARG A 345 11.71 2.60 -11.91
N ALA A 346 11.97 1.98 -13.02
CA ALA A 346 11.40 2.34 -14.32
C ALA A 346 10.57 1.16 -14.82
N ILE A 347 9.32 1.38 -15.15
CA ILE A 347 8.42 0.42 -15.78
C ILE A 347 8.43 0.74 -17.27
N LEU A 348 8.76 -0.25 -18.11
CA LEU A 348 8.69 -0.11 -19.56
C LEU A 348 7.24 -0.37 -19.96
N ASP A 349 6.48 0.71 -20.13
CA ASP A 349 5.07 0.68 -20.46
C ASP A 349 4.92 0.45 -21.98
N GLU A 350 4.74 -0.81 -22.37
CA GLU A 350 4.71 -1.22 -23.77
C GLU A 350 3.43 -0.82 -24.49
N ASN A 351 2.32 -0.73 -23.76
CA ASN A 351 1.00 -0.41 -24.32
C ASN A 351 0.60 1.07 -24.17
N GLY A 352 1.37 1.85 -23.38
CA GLY A 352 1.17 3.29 -23.21
C GLY A 352 -0.03 3.67 -22.34
N ASN A 353 -0.48 2.76 -21.44
CA ASN A 353 -1.66 3.01 -20.61
C ASN A 353 -1.33 3.78 -19.30
N GLY A 354 -0.06 3.96 -18.97
CA GLY A 354 0.39 4.66 -17.77
C GLY A 354 0.37 3.83 -16.49
N GLU A 355 0.13 2.52 -16.59
CA GLU A 355 0.13 1.56 -15.50
C GLU A 355 1.05 0.38 -15.81
N TRP A 356 1.45 -0.35 -14.78
CA TRP A 356 2.17 -1.61 -14.99
C TRP A 356 1.21 -2.75 -15.27
N ASP A 357 1.44 -3.46 -16.38
CA ASP A 357 0.68 -4.64 -16.74
C ASP A 357 1.39 -5.95 -16.42
N THR A 358 0.65 -6.83 -15.78
CA THR A 358 1.11 -8.18 -15.48
C THR A 358 1.01 -9.07 -16.72
N GLY A 359 1.74 -10.20 -16.70
CA GLY A 359 1.64 -11.20 -17.76
C GLY A 359 0.33 -12.00 -17.73
N LEU A 360 0.11 -12.75 -18.82
CA LEU A 360 -0.98 -13.70 -18.96
C LEU A 360 -0.39 -15.04 -19.44
N TYR A 361 -0.21 -15.98 -18.50
CA TYR A 361 0.49 -17.24 -18.75
C TYR A 361 -0.17 -18.08 -19.86
N MET A 362 -1.50 -18.23 -19.82
CA MET A 362 -2.23 -19.00 -20.80
C MET A 362 -2.19 -18.42 -22.21
N LYS A 363 -1.89 -17.12 -22.33
CA LYS A 363 -1.74 -16.42 -23.63
C LYS A 363 -0.28 -16.26 -24.03
N GLY A 364 0.67 -16.72 -23.22
CA GLY A 364 2.10 -16.55 -23.44
C GLY A 364 2.57 -15.08 -23.38
N ILE A 365 1.82 -14.21 -22.69
CA ILE A 365 2.15 -12.79 -22.57
C ILE A 365 3.01 -12.60 -21.29
N GLN A 366 4.20 -12.01 -21.46
CA GLN A 366 5.08 -11.64 -20.37
C GLN A 366 4.58 -10.38 -19.67
N PRO A 367 4.88 -10.20 -18.37
CA PRO A 367 4.64 -8.94 -17.70
C PRO A 367 5.55 -7.85 -18.24
N GLU A 368 5.11 -6.60 -18.18
CA GLU A 368 5.96 -5.46 -18.51
C GLU A 368 7.23 -5.45 -17.67
N GLU A 369 8.32 -5.05 -18.31
CA GLU A 369 9.63 -5.10 -17.69
C GLU A 369 9.81 -3.94 -16.69
N ILE A 370 10.25 -4.28 -15.49
CA ILE A 370 10.61 -3.30 -14.47
C ILE A 370 12.12 -3.28 -14.32
N ARG A 371 12.72 -2.11 -14.48
CA ARG A 371 14.13 -1.86 -14.23
C ARG A 371 14.30 -1.17 -12.89
N TYR A 372 15.20 -1.67 -12.06
CA TYR A 372 15.51 -1.08 -10.77
C TYR A 372 16.89 -0.41 -10.83
N LEU A 373 16.99 0.80 -10.29
CA LEU A 373 18.28 1.38 -9.99
C LEU A 373 18.87 0.63 -8.78
N PRO A 374 20.05 -0.03 -8.92
CA PRO A 374 20.56 -0.93 -7.88
C PRO A 374 21.08 -0.23 -6.63
N ILE A 375 21.13 1.10 -6.64
CA ILE A 375 21.65 1.91 -5.54
C ILE A 375 20.52 2.60 -4.79
N GLU A 376 20.76 2.85 -3.51
CA GLU A 376 19.92 3.66 -2.66
C GLU A 376 20.40 5.10 -2.71
N ILE A 377 19.49 6.02 -2.98
CA ILE A 377 19.76 7.45 -3.11
C ILE A 377 19.51 8.11 -1.76
N ASN A 378 20.51 8.71 -1.19
CA ASN A 378 20.40 9.45 0.07
C ASN A 378 20.25 10.95 -0.24
N VAL A 379 19.04 11.47 -0.05
CA VAL A 379 18.75 12.90 -0.21
C VAL A 379 18.94 13.59 1.15
N LYS A 380 19.70 14.67 1.17
CA LYS A 380 19.92 15.52 2.34
C LYS A 380 19.22 16.85 2.17
N GLN A 381 18.97 17.52 3.28
CA GLN A 381 18.41 18.86 3.30
C GLN A 381 19.32 19.84 2.54
N ASN A 382 18.71 20.72 1.77
CA ASN A 382 19.37 21.76 0.98
C ASN A 382 20.46 21.24 0.02
N PHE A 383 20.28 20.00 -0.48
CA PHE A 383 21.21 19.40 -1.43
C PHE A 383 20.51 18.92 -2.70
N ASP A 384 21.11 19.24 -3.83
CA ASP A 384 20.74 18.69 -5.11
C ASP A 384 21.54 17.41 -5.35
N VAL A 385 20.84 16.29 -5.58
CA VAL A 385 21.44 14.99 -5.89
C VAL A 385 21.24 14.71 -7.37
N GLU A 386 22.33 14.45 -8.09
CA GLU A 386 22.27 14.00 -9.49
C GLU A 386 22.48 12.51 -9.56
N GLN A 387 21.61 11.84 -10.33
CA GLN A 387 21.66 10.41 -10.53
C GLN A 387 21.46 10.06 -12.00
N GLU A 388 22.33 9.23 -12.54
CA GLU A 388 22.12 8.64 -13.87
C GLU A 388 21.42 7.28 -13.72
N PHE A 389 20.42 7.05 -14.57
CA PHE A 389 19.72 5.77 -14.67
C PHE A 389 19.68 5.34 -16.13
N ASP A 390 20.56 4.39 -16.50
CA ASP A 390 20.63 3.83 -17.85
C ASP A 390 19.81 2.54 -17.92
N LEU A 391 18.73 2.57 -18.69
CA LEU A 391 17.86 1.43 -18.93
C LEU A 391 18.50 0.34 -19.81
N ASN A 392 19.58 0.64 -20.53
CA ASN A 392 20.36 -0.37 -21.28
C ASN A 392 21.33 -1.14 -20.40
N SER A 393 21.51 -0.76 -19.14
CA SER A 393 22.37 -1.47 -18.19
C SER A 393 22.02 -2.97 -18.16
N PRO A 394 23.03 -3.86 -18.15
CA PRO A 394 22.80 -5.30 -18.08
C PRO A 394 22.16 -5.77 -16.76
N TYR A 395 22.11 -4.89 -15.74
CA TYR A 395 21.49 -5.23 -14.48
C TYR A 395 19.97 -5.35 -14.63
N ARG A 396 19.48 -6.59 -14.54
CA ARG A 396 18.05 -6.95 -14.60
C ARG A 396 17.53 -7.54 -13.30
N GLY A 397 18.33 -7.50 -12.23
CA GLY A 397 17.92 -7.98 -10.91
C GLY A 397 16.87 -7.09 -10.27
N GLY A 398 16.21 -7.59 -9.22
CA GLY A 398 15.33 -6.81 -8.37
C GLY A 398 16.08 -5.71 -7.59
N GLU A 399 15.46 -5.14 -6.58
CA GLU A 399 16.12 -4.13 -5.72
C GLU A 399 17.50 -4.62 -5.25
N GLY A 400 18.56 -3.87 -5.61
CA GLY A 400 19.92 -4.17 -5.18
C GLY A 400 20.01 -4.26 -3.66
N LYS A 401 20.83 -5.18 -3.17
CA LYS A 401 21.15 -5.25 -1.75
C LYS A 401 21.85 -3.97 -1.32
N THR A 402 21.44 -3.40 -0.21
CA THR A 402 22.15 -2.29 0.41
C THR A 402 23.55 -2.77 0.84
N LYS A 403 24.57 -1.90 0.77
CA LYS A 403 25.95 -2.25 1.19
C LYS A 403 26.07 -2.78 2.63
N GLU A 404 25.02 -2.62 3.44
CA GLU A 404 24.95 -3.15 4.81
C GLU A 404 24.59 -4.64 4.88
N GLU A 405 23.89 -5.17 3.88
CA GLU A 405 23.55 -6.60 3.83
C GLU A 405 24.74 -7.51 3.46
N ASP A 406 25.76 -6.95 2.80
CA ASP A 406 27.00 -7.67 2.47
C ASP A 406 27.98 -7.79 3.64
N LYS A 407 27.74 -7.11 4.76
CA LYS A 407 28.51 -7.28 6.01
C LYS A 407 27.90 -8.35 6.92
N LYS A 408 27.69 -9.56 6.42
CA LYS A 408 27.63 -10.72 7.34
C LYS A 408 29.02 -10.89 7.95
N PRO A 409 29.14 -10.93 9.30
CA PRO A 409 30.43 -11.16 9.92
C PRO A 409 30.98 -12.46 9.39
N GLY A 410 32.11 -12.37 8.73
CA GLY A 410 32.81 -13.52 8.22
C GLY A 410 32.96 -14.55 9.34
N ARG A 411 32.53 -15.75 9.07
CA ARG A 411 32.88 -16.93 9.84
C ARG A 411 34.41 -16.84 10.05
N LYS A 412 34.84 -16.60 11.28
CA LYS A 412 36.24 -16.70 11.62
C LYS A 412 36.67 -18.11 11.27
N ASP A 413 37.39 -18.25 10.17
CA ASP A 413 38.13 -19.43 9.86
C ASP A 413 39.08 -19.70 11.02
N ARG A 414 38.77 -20.71 11.79
CA ARG A 414 39.71 -21.34 12.69
C ARG A 414 40.63 -22.18 11.80
N SER A 415 41.58 -21.52 11.20
CA SER A 415 42.72 -22.21 10.62
C SER A 415 43.87 -22.19 11.62
N GLY A 416 44.23 -23.36 12.07
CA GLY A 416 45.56 -23.84 12.06
C GLY A 416 46.46 -23.52 13.23
N GLY A 417 47.02 -24.50 13.72
CA GLY A 417 48.26 -24.50 14.48
C GLY A 417 48.27 -25.59 15.52
N GLY A 418 48.53 -26.80 15.11
CA GLY A 418 49.21 -27.73 16.02
C GLY A 418 50.70 -27.32 16.10
N PRO A 419 51.56 -27.91 16.90
CA PRO A 419 51.63 -29.35 17.12
C PRO A 419 51.98 -29.81 18.56
N GLN A 420 51.71 -31.08 18.81
CA GLN A 420 52.45 -32.12 19.58
C GLN A 420 53.10 -31.75 20.94
N LYS A 421 52.73 -32.41 22.00
CA LYS A 421 53.45 -33.49 22.70
C LYS A 421 52.79 -33.81 24.02
N ALA A 422 52.54 -35.03 24.20
CA ALA A 422 53.08 -36.14 24.96
C ALA A 422 52.30 -36.44 26.22
N ILE A 423 51.71 -37.56 26.19
CA ILE A 423 51.62 -38.67 27.19
C ILE A 423 52.12 -38.30 28.59
N GLN A 424 51.25 -38.44 29.61
CA GLN A 424 51.49 -39.32 30.77
C GLN A 424 50.21 -39.41 31.65
N THR A 425 49.74 -40.61 31.75
CA THR A 425 49.23 -41.42 32.85
C THR A 425 49.13 -40.81 34.23
N GLY A 426 48.01 -41.10 34.88
CA GLY A 426 47.95 -41.16 36.35
C GLY A 426 46.62 -40.72 36.93
N ASN A 427 45.81 -41.67 37.12
CA ASN A 427 45.13 -42.17 38.33
C ASN A 427 44.46 -41.17 39.29
N GLU A 428 43.22 -41.54 39.52
CA GLU A 428 42.53 -41.77 40.81
C GLU A 428 41.97 -40.54 41.58
N ASN A 429 40.71 -40.67 41.75
CA ASN A 429 39.95 -40.81 43.00
C ASN A 429 39.23 -39.58 43.61
N THR A 430 37.97 -39.92 43.82
CA THR A 430 37.11 -39.55 44.98
C THR A 430 36.82 -38.05 45.16
N GLY A 431 35.60 -37.67 45.19
CA GLY A 431 34.60 -37.89 46.15
C GLY A 431 33.58 -36.78 46.27
N GLN A 432 32.40 -37.18 46.39
CA GLN A 432 31.32 -36.67 47.25
C GLN A 432 30.64 -35.31 46.97
N ARG A 433 29.37 -35.44 46.57
CA ARG A 433 28.12 -35.02 47.26
C ARG A 433 27.97 -33.55 47.68
N ASN A 434 26.91 -32.93 47.16
CA ASN A 434 25.65 -32.54 47.85
C ASN A 434 24.81 -31.69 46.89
N ILE A 435 23.65 -32.10 46.50
CA ILE A 435 22.27 -32.05 47.03
C ILE A 435 21.88 -30.69 47.59
N GLN A 436 20.94 -30.03 46.90
CA GLN A 436 19.63 -29.54 47.36
C GLN A 436 19.01 -28.67 46.26
N LYS A 437 17.92 -29.07 45.71
CA LYS A 437 16.47 -28.97 46.06
C LYS A 437 15.88 -27.60 45.90
N GLY A 438 14.83 -27.58 45.14
CA GLY A 438 13.66 -26.70 45.23
C GLY A 438 13.06 -26.36 43.86
N ARG A 439 12.12 -27.11 43.30
CA ARG A 439 10.66 -26.99 43.41
C ARG A 439 10.18 -25.57 43.02
N ASN A 440 9.23 -25.33 42.10
CA ASN A 440 7.93 -25.95 41.81
C ASN A 440 7.37 -25.32 40.52
N THR A 441 6.83 -26.08 39.67
CA THR A 441 5.42 -26.40 39.33
C THR A 441 4.70 -25.47 38.39
N GLN A 442 4.35 -26.03 37.25
CA GLN A 442 2.99 -26.25 36.70
C GLN A 442 2.35 -25.01 36.09
N SER A 443 1.61 -25.06 34.98
CA SER A 443 0.86 -26.14 34.37
C SER A 443 0.45 -25.74 32.92
N ALA A 444 0.38 -26.74 32.10
CA ALA A 444 -0.26 -26.73 30.80
C ALA A 444 -1.80 -26.59 30.91
N ARG A 445 -2.43 -26.03 29.88
CA ARG A 445 -3.74 -26.50 29.42
C ARG A 445 -3.91 -26.23 27.94
N VAL A 446 -3.92 -27.31 27.21
CA VAL A 446 -4.61 -27.53 25.94
C VAL A 446 -6.09 -27.63 26.25
N VAL A 447 -6.98 -27.15 25.41
CA VAL A 447 -8.25 -27.77 25.01
C VAL A 447 -8.79 -27.01 23.80
N ASP A 448 -8.98 -27.79 22.73
CA ASP A 448 -9.93 -27.78 21.60
C ASP A 448 -10.14 -26.53 20.79
#